data_c49d747995cc6167c245cbe305e88efb
#
_entry.id   c49d747995cc6167c245cbe305e88efb
#
_cell.length_a   1.000
_cell.length_b   1.000
_cell.length_c   1.000
_cell.angle_alpha   90.00
_cell.angle_beta   90.00
_cell.angle_gamma   90.00
#
_symmetry.space_group_name_H-M   'P 1'
#
loop_
_entity.id
_entity.type
_entity.pdbx_description
1 polymer ?
#
loop_
_entity_poly.entity_id
_entity_poly.type
_entity_poly.pdbx_seq_one_letter_code
_entity_poly.pdbx_strand_id
1 'polypeptide(L)'
;MYTINYTKKRKQMTDVEEYKLYKKTKRRILERKLLLHNFNKKGSVVYGFEEIFQNLYKKGIISEIGYAREKKNVKKMIKEHEDCIQLLRAQIKGMEDSVQRFEDLLTRRKKEDE
;
A
#
# COMPACT_ATOMS: atom_id res chain seq x y z
N MET A 1 37.17 -2.21 -4.65
CA MET A 1 37.43 -1.52 -3.37
C MET A 1 36.28 -0.67 -2.88
N TYR A 2 35.68 0.15 -3.73
CA TYR A 2 34.56 1.00 -3.33
C TYR A 2 33.34 0.20 -2.89
N THR A 3 33.07 -0.92 -3.52
CA THR A 3 31.93 -1.79 -3.20
C THR A 3 32.07 -2.37 -1.78
N ILE A 4 33.29 -2.76 -1.39
CA ILE A 4 33.57 -3.34 -0.07
C ILE A 4 33.39 -2.28 1.03
N ASN A 5 33.89 -1.06 0.81
CA ASN A 5 33.75 0.04 1.77
C ASN A 5 32.28 0.46 1.95
N TYR A 6 31.53 0.48 0.86
CA TYR A 6 30.12 0.78 0.87
C TYR A 6 29.32 -0.27 1.66
N THR A 7 29.64 -1.53 1.46
CA THR A 7 29.01 -2.64 2.18
C THR A 7 29.32 -2.59 3.68
N LYS A 8 30.55 -2.25 4.05
CA LYS A 8 30.94 -2.06 5.46
C LYS A 8 30.19 -0.91 6.11
N LYS A 9 29.98 0.21 5.40
CA LYS A 9 29.22 1.35 5.91
C LYS A 9 27.77 0.97 6.20
N ARG A 10 27.14 0.14 5.34
CA ARG A 10 25.78 -0.36 5.56
C ARG A 10 25.69 -1.29 6.78
N LYS A 11 26.72 -2.13 6.97
CA LYS A 11 26.76 -3.06 8.10
C LYS A 11 27.08 -2.39 9.43
N GLN A 12 27.61 -1.16 9.39
CA GLN A 12 28.00 -0.40 10.58
C GLN A 12 26.94 0.55 11.08
N MET A 13 25.67 0.34 10.68
CA MET A 13 24.57 1.11 11.25
C MET A 13 24.54 0.88 12.77
N THR A 14 24.52 1.97 13.54
CA THR A 14 24.49 1.89 15.00
C THR A 14 23.14 1.39 15.50
N ASP A 15 23.10 0.86 16.71
CA ASP A 15 21.86 0.42 17.35
C ASP A 15 20.84 1.56 17.45
N VAL A 16 21.32 2.77 17.67
CA VAL A 16 20.48 3.98 17.74
C VAL A 16 19.83 4.27 16.38
N GLU A 17 20.60 4.14 15.28
CA GLU A 17 20.11 4.36 13.94
C GLU A 17 19.10 3.29 13.53
N GLU A 18 19.35 2.02 13.88
CA GLU A 18 18.42 0.92 13.65
C GLU A 18 17.10 1.14 14.40
N TYR A 19 17.18 1.62 15.64
CA TYR A 19 15.99 1.91 16.44
C TYR A 19 15.19 3.08 15.88
N LYS A 20 15.87 4.11 15.38
CA LYS A 20 15.21 5.24 14.71
C LYS A 20 14.50 4.78 13.42
N LEU A 21 15.14 3.92 12.64
CA LEU A 21 14.57 3.36 11.43
C LEU A 21 13.35 2.50 11.77
N TYR A 22 13.42 1.71 12.82
CA TYR A 22 12.32 0.90 13.32
C TYR A 22 11.10 1.77 13.67
N LYS A 23 11.28 2.84 14.43
CA LYS A 23 10.20 3.78 14.77
C LYS A 23 9.62 4.45 13.54
N LYS A 24 10.47 4.87 12.61
CA LYS A 24 10.07 5.49 11.35
C LYS A 24 9.25 4.54 10.49
N THR A 25 9.64 3.28 10.43
CA THR A 25 8.93 2.24 9.68
C THR A 25 7.55 1.98 10.29
N LYS A 26 7.44 1.91 11.62
CA LYS A 26 6.15 1.76 12.30
C LYS A 26 5.21 2.92 11.96
N ARG A 27 5.72 4.15 11.92
CA ARG A 27 4.93 5.32 11.54
C ARG A 27 4.47 5.24 10.09
N ARG A 28 5.34 4.81 9.18
CA ARG A 28 5.00 4.61 7.76
C ARG A 28 3.90 3.57 7.59
N ILE A 29 3.93 2.50 8.37
CA ILE A 29 2.87 1.48 8.35
C ILE A 29 1.52 2.12 8.68
N LEU A 30 1.45 2.94 9.72
CA LEU A 30 0.21 3.62 10.11
C LEU A 30 -0.28 4.57 9.01
N GLU A 31 0.62 5.33 8.41
CA GLU A 31 0.30 6.24 7.30
C GLU A 31 -0.24 5.46 6.09
N ARG A 32 0.38 4.33 5.75
CA ARG A 32 -0.07 3.49 4.63
C ARG A 32 -1.40 2.83 4.91
N LYS A 33 -1.65 2.39 6.14
CA LYS A 33 -2.95 1.83 6.54
C LYS A 33 -4.07 2.86 6.44
N LEU A 34 -3.79 4.11 6.83
CA LEU A 34 -4.75 5.20 6.69
C LEU A 34 -5.03 5.49 5.22
N LEU A 35 -4.00 5.50 4.38
CA LEU A 35 -4.13 5.69 2.95
C LEU A 35 -4.97 4.57 2.32
N LEU A 36 -4.72 3.32 2.71
CA LEU A 36 -5.50 2.16 2.27
C LEU A 36 -6.97 2.29 2.65
N HIS A 37 -7.25 2.72 3.88
CA HIS A 37 -8.61 2.95 4.34
C HIS A 37 -9.33 4.01 3.47
N ASN A 38 -8.64 5.11 3.15
CA ASN A 38 -9.18 6.16 2.28
C ASN A 38 -9.42 5.66 0.86
N PHE A 39 -8.53 4.83 0.32
CA PHE A 39 -8.73 4.21 -0.99
C PHE A 39 -9.92 3.26 -1.01
N ASN A 40 -10.13 2.49 0.05
CA ASN A 40 -11.30 1.62 0.17
C ASN A 40 -12.62 2.41 0.15
N LYS A 41 -12.65 3.58 0.81
CA LYS A 41 -13.80 4.48 0.77
C LYS A 41 -14.06 5.02 -0.64
N LYS A 42 -13.01 5.43 -1.36
CA LYS A 42 -13.09 5.91 -2.74
C LYS A 42 -13.55 4.79 -3.69
N GLY A 43 -13.19 3.54 -3.38
CA GLY A 43 -13.60 2.38 -4.16
C GLY A 43 -15.12 2.24 -4.25
N SER A 44 -15.84 2.51 -3.17
CA SER A 44 -17.30 2.45 -3.18
C SER A 44 -17.92 3.45 -4.15
N VAL A 45 -17.28 4.62 -4.34
CA VAL A 45 -17.71 5.62 -5.32
C VAL A 45 -17.48 5.14 -6.75
N VAL A 46 -16.32 4.54 -7.01
CA VAL A 46 -15.96 4.00 -8.34
C VAL A 46 -16.91 2.89 -8.75
N TYR A 47 -17.22 1.96 -7.85
CA TYR A 47 -18.18 0.90 -8.11
C TYR A 47 -19.59 1.44 -8.32
N GLY A 48 -19.96 2.54 -7.66
CA GLY A 48 -21.24 3.20 -7.84
C GLY A 48 -21.45 3.80 -9.23
N PHE A 49 -20.39 4.17 -9.93
CA PHE A 49 -20.49 4.71 -11.30
C PHE A 49 -21.11 3.73 -12.28
N GLU A 50 -20.83 2.44 -12.14
CA GLU A 50 -21.40 1.40 -13.01
C GLU A 50 -22.93 1.43 -12.95
N GLU A 51 -23.49 1.48 -11.76
CA GLU A 51 -24.94 1.55 -11.55
C GLU A 51 -25.53 2.85 -12.10
N ILE A 52 -24.86 3.98 -11.89
CA ILE A 52 -25.28 5.28 -12.39
C ILE A 52 -25.40 5.26 -13.92
N PHE A 53 -24.39 4.77 -14.62
CA PHE A 53 -24.39 4.72 -16.08
C PHE A 53 -25.41 3.74 -16.63
N GLN A 54 -25.66 2.60 -15.96
CA GLN A 54 -26.75 1.70 -16.31
C GLN A 54 -28.11 2.38 -16.23
N ASN A 55 -28.34 3.15 -15.16
CA ASN A 55 -29.59 3.88 -14.98
C ASN A 55 -29.80 4.95 -16.03
N LEU A 56 -28.74 5.70 -16.36
CA LEU A 56 -28.78 6.73 -17.41
C LEU A 56 -29.10 6.13 -18.79
N TYR A 57 -28.52 4.96 -19.08
CA TYR A 57 -28.79 4.24 -20.31
C TYR A 57 -30.24 3.75 -20.36
N LYS A 58 -30.75 3.14 -19.29
CA LYS A 58 -32.14 2.65 -19.21
C LYS A 58 -33.15 3.77 -19.37
N LYS A 59 -32.84 4.98 -18.88
CA LYS A 59 -33.68 6.16 -19.00
C LYS A 59 -33.58 6.86 -20.36
N GLY A 60 -32.70 6.38 -21.25
CA GLY A 60 -32.48 6.99 -22.55
C GLY A 60 -31.72 8.29 -22.54
N ILE A 61 -31.04 8.64 -21.42
CA ILE A 61 -30.28 9.88 -21.28
C ILE A 61 -28.96 9.81 -22.05
N ILE A 62 -28.33 8.62 -22.08
CA ILE A 62 -27.11 8.37 -22.85
C ILE A 62 -27.38 7.32 -23.94
N SER A 63 -26.64 7.45 -25.05
CA SER A 63 -26.75 6.53 -26.17
C SER A 63 -26.08 5.18 -25.85
N GLU A 64 -26.39 4.16 -26.66
CA GLU A 64 -25.76 2.85 -26.55
C GLU A 64 -24.23 2.93 -26.70
N ILE A 65 -23.76 3.74 -27.64
CA ILE A 65 -22.30 3.96 -27.84
C ILE A 65 -21.69 4.67 -26.65
N GLY A 66 -22.37 5.69 -26.11
CA GLY A 66 -21.93 6.40 -24.91
C GLY A 66 -21.86 5.49 -23.68
N TYR A 67 -22.87 4.64 -23.50
CA TYR A 67 -22.91 3.66 -22.42
C TYR A 67 -21.74 2.67 -22.51
N ALA A 68 -21.50 2.12 -23.71
CA ALA A 68 -20.40 1.19 -23.93
C ALA A 68 -19.04 1.82 -23.63
N ARG A 69 -18.86 3.10 -23.99
CA ARG A 69 -17.64 3.87 -23.70
C ARG A 69 -17.44 4.03 -22.20
N GLU A 70 -18.47 4.49 -21.50
CA GLU A 70 -18.41 4.71 -20.06
C GLU A 70 -18.21 3.42 -19.28
N LYS A 71 -18.84 2.34 -19.71
CA LYS A 71 -18.65 1.01 -19.11
C LYS A 71 -17.19 0.57 -19.20
N LYS A 72 -16.54 0.80 -20.34
CA LYS A 72 -15.12 0.48 -20.55
C LYS A 72 -14.23 1.34 -19.65
N ASN A 73 -14.53 2.64 -19.54
CA ASN A 73 -13.79 3.55 -18.69
C ASN A 73 -13.91 3.17 -17.20
N VAL A 74 -15.11 2.83 -16.76
CA VAL A 74 -15.36 2.41 -15.37
C VAL A 74 -14.60 1.12 -15.06
N LYS A 75 -14.58 0.14 -15.95
CA LYS A 75 -13.80 -1.08 -15.76
C LYS A 75 -12.32 -0.80 -15.60
N LYS A 76 -11.79 0.13 -16.39
CA LYS A 76 -10.39 0.54 -16.29
C LYS A 76 -10.10 1.22 -14.94
N MET A 77 -10.99 2.10 -14.49
CA MET A 77 -10.89 2.76 -13.20
C MET A 77 -10.90 1.77 -12.04
N ILE A 78 -11.80 0.80 -12.09
CA ILE A 78 -11.91 -0.26 -11.08
C ILE A 78 -10.61 -1.06 -11.01
N LYS A 79 -10.06 -1.45 -12.16
CA LYS A 79 -8.81 -2.20 -12.23
C LYS A 79 -7.65 -1.41 -11.64
N GLU A 80 -7.50 -0.15 -12.03
CA GLU A 80 -6.45 0.72 -11.51
C GLU A 80 -6.57 0.89 -9.99
N HIS A 81 -7.79 1.04 -9.49
CA HIS A 81 -8.07 1.14 -8.06
C HIS A 81 -7.67 -0.14 -7.32
N GLU A 82 -8.06 -1.30 -7.83
CA GLU A 82 -7.71 -2.60 -7.25
C GLU A 82 -6.21 -2.83 -7.25
N ASP A 83 -5.51 -2.47 -8.34
CA ASP A 83 -4.06 -2.59 -8.44
C ASP A 83 -3.37 -1.71 -7.39
N CYS A 84 -3.85 -0.49 -7.17
CA CYS A 84 -3.33 0.40 -6.13
C CYS A 84 -3.52 -0.18 -4.72
N ILE A 85 -4.68 -0.76 -4.44
CA ILE A 85 -4.97 -1.41 -3.15
C ILE A 85 -4.02 -2.59 -2.92
N GLN A 86 -3.82 -3.43 -3.93
CA GLN A 86 -2.91 -4.58 -3.83
C GLN A 86 -1.47 -4.13 -3.57
N LEU A 87 -1.03 -3.08 -4.27
CA LEU A 87 0.31 -2.53 -4.08
C LEU A 87 0.49 -2.01 -2.65
N LEU A 88 -0.47 -1.26 -2.13
CA LEU A 88 -0.44 -0.75 -0.76
C LEU A 88 -0.39 -1.88 0.26
N ARG A 89 -1.20 -2.92 0.07
CA ARG A 89 -1.20 -4.11 0.96
C ARG A 89 0.16 -4.80 0.95
N ALA A 90 0.76 -4.95 -0.22
CA ALA A 90 2.09 -5.56 -0.35
C ALA A 90 3.16 -4.72 0.35
N GLN A 91 3.12 -3.40 0.21
CA GLN A 91 4.04 -2.49 0.89
C GLN A 91 3.89 -2.57 2.42
N ILE A 92 2.66 -2.57 2.92
CA ILE A 92 2.36 -2.68 4.35
C ILE A 92 2.91 -3.99 4.89
N LYS A 93 2.65 -5.10 4.19
CA LYS A 93 3.12 -6.42 4.61
C LYS A 93 4.65 -6.47 4.67
N GLY A 94 5.33 -5.94 3.66
CA GLY A 94 6.79 -5.89 3.64
C GLY A 94 7.37 -5.10 4.81
N MET A 95 6.75 -3.97 5.13
CA MET A 95 7.18 -3.16 6.28
C MET A 95 6.88 -3.85 7.61
N GLU A 96 5.72 -4.49 7.73
CA GLU A 96 5.36 -5.26 8.93
C GLU A 96 6.32 -6.43 9.16
N ASP A 97 6.70 -7.13 8.10
CA ASP A 97 7.68 -8.22 8.19
C ASP A 97 9.05 -7.70 8.64
N SER A 98 9.48 -6.54 8.16
CA SER A 98 10.73 -5.91 8.57
C SER A 98 10.69 -5.51 10.04
N VAL A 99 9.59 -4.94 10.51
CA VAL A 99 9.40 -4.57 11.92
C VAL A 99 9.41 -5.82 12.79
N GLN A 100 8.75 -6.88 12.37
CA GLN A 100 8.71 -8.13 13.12
C GLN A 100 10.09 -8.76 13.26
N ARG A 101 10.88 -8.75 12.18
CA ARG A 101 12.27 -9.26 12.23
C ARG A 101 13.14 -8.46 13.21
N PHE A 102 12.98 -7.15 13.23
CA PHE A 102 13.71 -6.30 14.16
C PHE A 102 13.30 -6.59 15.61
N GLU A 103 12.01 -6.71 15.88
CA GLU A 103 11.49 -7.05 17.20
C GLU A 103 11.98 -8.42 17.67
N ASP A 104 12.04 -9.39 16.77
CA ASP A 104 12.58 -10.73 17.08
C ASP A 104 14.06 -10.67 17.45
N LEU A 105 14.83 -9.85 16.75
CA LEU A 105 16.25 -9.62 17.08
C LEU A 105 16.41 -8.98 18.45
N LEU A 106 15.60 -8.00 18.79
CA LEU A 106 15.63 -7.37 20.10
C LEU A 106 15.32 -8.38 21.22
N THR A 107 14.34 -9.24 21.00
CA THR A 107 13.95 -10.27 21.95
C THR A 107 15.09 -11.27 22.15
N ARG A 108 15.79 -11.68 21.09
CA ARG A 108 16.95 -12.57 21.17
C ARG A 108 18.10 -11.91 21.95
N ARG A 109 18.38 -10.64 21.71
CA ARG A 109 19.43 -9.89 22.42
C ARG A 109 19.15 -9.82 23.92
N LYS A 110 17.89 -9.59 24.31
CA LYS A 110 17.49 -9.62 25.72
C LYS A 110 17.71 -10.97 26.38
N LYS A 111 17.39 -12.06 25.69
CA LYS A 111 17.60 -13.41 26.20
C LYS A 111 19.07 -13.74 26.37
N GLU A 112 19.92 -13.30 25.47
CA GLU A 112 21.37 -13.51 25.55
C GLU A 112 22.00 -12.72 26.69
N ASP A 113 21.47 -11.53 27.02
CA ASP A 113 21.96 -10.68 28.11
C ASP A 113 21.49 -11.15 29.51
N GLU A 114 20.46 -11.99 29.56
CA GLU A 114 20.01 -12.62 30.79
C GLU A 114 20.90 -13.84 31.16
#